data_6e594eba289fecf6fbf78605002cc8ef
#
_entry.id   6e594eba289fecf6fbf78605002cc8ef
#
_cell.length_a   1.000
_cell.length_b   1.000
_cell.length_c   1.000
_cell.angle_alpha   90.00
_cell.angle_beta   90.00
_cell.angle_gamma   90.00
#
_symmetry.space_group_name_H-M   'P 1'
#
loop_
_entity.id
_entity.type
_entity.pdbx_description
1 polymer ?
#
loop_
_entity_poly.entity_id
_entity_poly.type
_entity_poly.pdbx_seq_one_letter_code
_entity_poly.pdbx_strand_id
1 'polypeptide(L)'
;MNELTSLKAAAVQFQHQASNKKYNLLIMEKFIEQAALEQVNILTFPEMCITGYWHVPKLTAAQVSALAEPIVDSPSLTLLRSLAIKHQMLIGAGLIERADDGRLYNAYVACMPDGSMHTHRKLHAFEHPAISSGDNFTVFDTPWGVKVGILICWDNNLVENARATALLGADILLAPHQTGGTDSRSPHGMKPVPLALWEERETRREEITAAFKGPSGREWLMRWLPARAHDNGVFLLFSNGVGADDDEVRTGNAMILDPYGRIVNETWAAEDAMVSAELDLSLLAMSTGRRWIHGRRPDLYQILTQPQGYERDAISARFSNVPPSR
;
A
#
# COMPACT_ATOMS: atom_id res chain seq x y z
N MET A 1 -31.73 4.58 9.85
CA MET A 1 -30.88 4.47 8.66
C MET A 1 -30.57 2.99 8.54
N ASN A 2 -30.84 2.36 7.39
CA ASN A 2 -30.40 0.97 7.18
C ASN A 2 -28.86 0.98 7.21
N GLU A 3 -28.26 0.19 8.10
CA GLU A 3 -26.81 -0.02 8.08
C GLU A 3 -26.43 -0.64 6.74
N LEU A 4 -25.41 -0.09 6.09
CA LEU A 4 -24.88 -0.65 4.87
C LEU A 4 -24.29 -2.03 5.20
N THR A 5 -24.76 -3.07 4.54
CA THR A 5 -24.30 -4.45 4.80
C THR A 5 -23.09 -4.86 3.97
N SER A 6 -22.88 -4.18 2.85
CA SER A 6 -21.71 -4.40 1.97
C SER A 6 -21.27 -3.11 1.30
N LEU A 7 -20.04 -3.06 0.85
CA LEU A 7 -19.51 -2.03 -0.04
C LEU A 7 -18.54 -2.68 -1.05
N LYS A 8 -18.40 -2.07 -2.22
CA LYS A 8 -17.50 -2.59 -3.25
C LYS A 8 -16.14 -1.88 -3.18
N ALA A 9 -15.07 -2.66 -3.11
CA ALA A 9 -13.72 -2.14 -3.11
C ALA A 9 -12.89 -2.70 -4.27
N ALA A 10 -11.86 -1.97 -4.69
CA ALA A 10 -10.94 -2.40 -5.72
C ALA A 10 -9.49 -2.03 -5.39
N ALA A 11 -8.58 -2.89 -5.79
CA ALA A 11 -7.15 -2.70 -5.69
C ALA A 11 -6.50 -2.81 -7.08
N VAL A 12 -5.63 -1.87 -7.41
CA VAL A 12 -4.96 -1.77 -8.70
C VAL A 12 -3.51 -2.21 -8.59
N GLN A 13 -3.03 -2.92 -9.60
CA GLN A 13 -1.62 -3.00 -9.94
C GLN A 13 -1.39 -2.36 -11.30
N PHE A 14 -0.36 -1.52 -11.42
CA PHE A 14 0.02 -0.97 -12.71
C PHE A 14 1.51 -0.57 -12.75
N GLN A 15 2.06 -0.54 -13.97
CA GLN A 15 3.42 -0.10 -14.21
C GLN A 15 3.43 1.43 -14.34
N HIS A 16 3.94 2.11 -13.30
CA HIS A 16 4.19 3.54 -13.39
C HIS A 16 5.43 3.84 -14.22
N GLN A 17 5.51 5.05 -14.75
CA GLN A 17 6.74 5.59 -15.36
C GLN A 17 7.45 6.53 -14.38
N ALA A 18 8.76 6.33 -14.26
CA ALA A 18 9.62 7.16 -13.41
C ALA A 18 9.50 8.65 -13.76
N SER A 19 9.18 9.49 -12.77
CA SER A 19 9.06 10.94 -12.89
C SER A 19 8.02 11.44 -13.91
N ASN A 20 7.19 10.57 -14.47
CA ASN A 20 6.18 10.94 -15.47
C ASN A 20 4.76 10.99 -14.87
N LYS A 21 4.51 11.99 -14.03
CA LYS A 21 3.20 12.16 -13.35
C LYS A 21 2.03 12.18 -14.33
N LYS A 22 2.19 12.86 -15.47
CA LYS A 22 1.13 12.97 -16.49
C LYS A 22 0.72 11.61 -17.03
N TYR A 23 1.69 10.75 -17.37
CA TYR A 23 1.42 9.40 -17.85
C TYR A 23 0.76 8.57 -16.76
N ASN A 24 1.31 8.61 -15.53
CA ASN A 24 0.82 7.84 -14.41
C ASN A 24 -0.64 8.19 -14.09
N LEU A 25 -0.97 9.47 -14.04
CA LEU A 25 -2.34 9.95 -13.86
C LEU A 25 -3.28 9.49 -14.98
N LEU A 26 -2.82 9.51 -16.25
CA LEU A 26 -3.62 9.02 -17.38
C LEU A 26 -3.99 7.52 -17.23
N ILE A 27 -3.07 6.69 -16.75
CA ILE A 27 -3.37 5.28 -16.46
C ILE A 27 -4.35 5.17 -15.29
N MET A 28 -4.13 5.95 -14.24
CA MET A 28 -5.03 5.98 -13.08
C MET A 28 -6.45 6.40 -13.47
N GLU A 29 -6.62 7.41 -14.33
CA GLU A 29 -7.93 7.84 -14.84
C GLU A 29 -8.70 6.69 -15.52
N LYS A 30 -8.01 5.86 -16.31
CA LYS A 30 -8.65 4.69 -16.95
C LYS A 30 -9.20 3.70 -15.91
N PHE A 31 -8.43 3.42 -14.87
CA PHE A 31 -8.89 2.54 -13.79
C PHE A 31 -10.01 3.16 -12.94
N ILE A 32 -9.96 4.48 -12.73
CA ILE A 32 -11.03 5.22 -12.03
C ILE A 32 -12.35 5.13 -12.84
N GLU A 33 -12.30 5.32 -14.14
CA GLU A 33 -13.46 5.18 -15.03
C GLU A 33 -14.00 3.73 -15.02
N GLN A 34 -13.12 2.73 -15.08
CA GLN A 34 -13.50 1.32 -14.95
C GLN A 34 -14.15 1.05 -13.59
N ALA A 35 -13.55 1.51 -12.49
CA ALA A 35 -14.08 1.35 -11.14
C ALA A 35 -15.46 2.01 -10.99
N ALA A 36 -15.67 3.17 -11.63
CA ALA A 36 -16.95 3.86 -11.64
C ALA A 36 -18.04 3.04 -12.36
N LEU A 37 -17.71 2.44 -13.50
CA LEU A 37 -18.64 1.53 -14.20
C LEU A 37 -18.99 0.29 -13.37
N GLU A 38 -18.05 -0.16 -12.55
CA GLU A 38 -18.26 -1.29 -11.62
C GLU A 38 -18.90 -0.87 -10.29
N GLN A 39 -19.22 0.41 -10.09
CA GLN A 39 -19.81 0.97 -8.86
C GLN A 39 -18.93 0.75 -7.61
N VAL A 40 -17.62 0.87 -7.76
CA VAL A 40 -16.66 0.77 -6.66
C VAL A 40 -16.80 1.97 -5.72
N ASN A 41 -16.80 1.71 -4.40
CA ASN A 41 -16.82 2.75 -3.36
C ASN A 41 -15.41 3.15 -2.94
N ILE A 42 -14.48 2.19 -2.87
CA ILE A 42 -13.09 2.40 -2.44
C ILE A 42 -12.13 1.83 -3.49
N LEU A 43 -11.34 2.70 -4.09
CA LEU A 43 -10.32 2.36 -5.09
C LEU A 43 -8.94 2.71 -4.56
N THR A 44 -8.00 1.74 -4.62
CA THR A 44 -6.63 1.95 -4.15
C THR A 44 -5.61 1.76 -5.27
N PHE A 45 -4.65 2.68 -5.33
CA PHE A 45 -3.49 2.63 -6.22
C PHE A 45 -2.21 2.32 -5.43
N PRO A 46 -1.11 1.94 -6.11
CA PRO A 46 0.15 1.63 -5.43
C PRO A 46 0.81 2.82 -4.72
N GLU A 47 1.78 2.52 -3.85
CA GLU A 47 2.70 3.45 -3.23
C GLU A 47 3.43 4.29 -4.28
N MET A 48 3.60 5.61 -4.05
CA MET A 48 4.32 6.55 -4.91
C MET A 48 4.00 6.44 -6.42
N CYS A 49 2.83 5.91 -6.76
CA CYS A 49 2.46 5.61 -8.15
C CYS A 49 2.35 6.86 -9.04
N ILE A 50 2.15 8.05 -8.46
CA ILE A 50 2.10 9.31 -9.20
C ILE A 50 3.51 9.73 -9.62
N THR A 51 4.48 9.67 -8.70
CA THR A 51 5.86 10.17 -8.92
C THR A 51 6.80 9.11 -9.49
N GLY A 52 6.46 7.82 -9.35
CA GLY A 52 7.37 6.70 -9.57
C GLY A 52 8.17 6.39 -8.31
N TYR A 53 8.81 5.22 -8.25
CA TYR A 53 9.33 4.69 -6.99
C TYR A 53 10.84 4.39 -7.03
N TRP A 54 11.32 3.31 -7.69
CA TRP A 54 12.68 2.80 -7.47
C TRP A 54 13.79 3.58 -8.16
N HIS A 55 13.47 4.52 -9.04
CA HIS A 55 14.45 5.49 -9.56
C HIS A 55 14.83 6.54 -8.51
N VAL A 56 13.99 6.77 -7.50
CA VAL A 56 14.17 7.81 -6.47
C VAL A 56 15.48 7.66 -5.68
N PRO A 57 15.95 6.46 -5.29
CA PRO A 57 17.25 6.28 -4.64
C PRO A 57 18.45 6.82 -5.44
N LYS A 58 18.30 6.96 -6.77
CA LYS A 58 19.37 7.41 -7.69
C LYS A 58 19.35 8.92 -7.95
N LEU A 59 18.32 9.62 -7.45
CA LEU A 59 18.17 11.07 -7.61
C LEU A 59 18.99 11.85 -6.59
N THR A 60 19.31 13.09 -6.92
CA THR A 60 19.79 14.06 -5.93
C THR A 60 18.62 14.58 -5.08
N ALA A 61 18.90 15.10 -3.88
CA ALA A 61 17.88 15.70 -3.02
C ALA A 61 17.08 16.82 -3.73
N ALA A 62 17.75 17.60 -4.59
CA ALA A 62 17.11 18.65 -5.39
C ALA A 62 16.12 18.06 -6.43
N GLN A 63 16.47 16.95 -7.05
CA GLN A 63 15.59 16.26 -8.01
C GLN A 63 14.38 15.63 -7.30
N VAL A 64 14.59 15.00 -6.13
CA VAL A 64 13.48 14.48 -5.30
C VAL A 64 12.54 15.62 -4.90
N SER A 65 13.10 16.75 -4.45
CA SER A 65 12.30 17.96 -4.12
C SER A 65 11.52 18.49 -5.32
N ALA A 66 12.09 18.45 -6.51
CA ALA A 66 11.40 18.90 -7.74
C ALA A 66 10.21 17.97 -8.13
N LEU A 67 10.27 16.70 -7.76
CA LEU A 67 9.16 15.75 -7.96
C LEU A 67 8.04 15.93 -6.95
N ALA A 68 8.35 16.41 -5.74
CA ALA A 68 7.41 16.52 -4.65
C ALA A 68 6.32 17.56 -4.91
N GLU A 69 5.11 17.31 -4.43
CA GLU A 69 3.98 18.25 -4.47
C GLU A 69 3.49 18.54 -3.04
N PRO A 70 3.00 19.77 -2.76
CA PRO A 70 2.26 20.03 -1.53
C PRO A 70 0.92 19.29 -1.57
N ILE A 71 0.36 18.94 -0.41
CA ILE A 71 -0.93 18.23 -0.40
C ILE A 71 -2.08 19.16 -0.83
N VAL A 72 -2.11 20.38 -0.32
CA VAL A 72 -3.26 21.29 -0.51
C VAL A 72 -3.38 21.76 -1.97
N ASP A 73 -2.28 22.18 -2.56
CA ASP A 73 -2.25 22.77 -3.92
C ASP A 73 -1.60 21.85 -4.96
N SER A 74 -1.63 20.53 -4.71
CA SER A 74 -1.11 19.54 -5.64
C SER A 74 -1.93 19.49 -6.91
N PRO A 75 -1.33 19.67 -8.10
CA PRO A 75 -2.03 19.48 -9.37
C PRO A 75 -2.55 18.04 -9.52
N SER A 76 -1.75 17.06 -9.08
CA SER A 76 -2.11 15.62 -9.12
C SER A 76 -3.31 15.33 -8.25
N LEU A 77 -3.29 15.80 -6.99
CA LEU A 77 -4.39 15.56 -6.05
C LEU A 77 -5.64 16.36 -6.38
N THR A 78 -5.51 17.55 -6.98
CA THR A 78 -6.65 18.32 -7.49
C THR A 78 -7.44 17.52 -8.53
N LEU A 79 -6.74 16.85 -9.46
CA LEU A 79 -7.37 15.96 -10.43
C LEU A 79 -8.06 14.78 -9.73
N LEU A 80 -7.33 14.04 -8.87
CA LEU A 80 -7.88 12.86 -8.19
C LEU A 80 -9.06 13.21 -7.29
N ARG A 81 -8.99 14.34 -6.59
CA ARG A 81 -10.09 14.88 -5.78
C ARG A 81 -11.32 15.18 -6.63
N SER A 82 -11.14 15.78 -7.80
CA SER A 82 -12.26 16.06 -8.70
C SER A 82 -12.93 14.78 -9.22
N LEU A 83 -12.13 13.74 -9.48
CA LEU A 83 -12.62 12.42 -9.89
C LEU A 83 -13.31 11.69 -8.72
N ALA A 84 -12.79 11.80 -7.50
CA ALA A 84 -13.42 11.24 -6.30
C ALA A 84 -14.84 11.83 -6.07
N ILE A 85 -14.96 13.15 -6.20
CA ILE A 85 -16.26 13.86 -6.14
C ILE A 85 -17.17 13.41 -7.29
N LYS A 86 -16.67 13.43 -8.55
CA LYS A 86 -17.44 13.08 -9.75
C LYS A 86 -18.03 11.67 -9.67
N HIS A 87 -17.23 10.72 -9.22
CA HIS A 87 -17.61 9.30 -9.21
C HIS A 87 -18.11 8.81 -7.84
N GLN A 88 -18.17 9.70 -6.84
CA GLN A 88 -18.65 9.39 -5.47
C GLN A 88 -17.89 8.20 -4.85
N MET A 89 -16.58 8.13 -5.04
CA MET A 89 -15.72 7.08 -4.49
C MET A 89 -14.53 7.65 -3.71
N LEU A 90 -13.99 6.88 -2.77
CA LEU A 90 -12.69 7.12 -2.19
C LEU A 90 -11.62 6.68 -3.19
N ILE A 91 -10.67 7.56 -3.52
CA ILE A 91 -9.52 7.26 -4.37
C ILE A 91 -8.24 7.45 -3.57
N GLY A 92 -7.53 6.33 -3.30
CA GLY A 92 -6.24 6.35 -2.61
C GLY A 92 -5.06 6.29 -3.59
N ALA A 93 -4.08 7.20 -3.45
CA ALA A 93 -2.90 7.27 -4.32
C ALA A 93 -1.64 7.77 -3.60
N GLY A 94 -0.47 7.28 -4.04
CA GLY A 94 0.82 7.61 -3.45
C GLY A 94 1.64 8.61 -4.27
N LEU A 95 2.34 9.52 -3.58
CA LEU A 95 3.24 10.53 -4.17
C LEU A 95 4.35 10.92 -3.20
N ILE A 96 5.31 11.71 -3.67
CA ILE A 96 6.23 12.41 -2.77
C ILE A 96 5.58 13.73 -2.36
N GLU A 97 5.31 13.87 -1.06
CA GLU A 97 4.80 15.11 -0.46
C GLU A 97 5.95 16.07 -0.16
N ARG A 98 5.70 17.37 -0.38
CA ARG A 98 6.48 18.45 0.21
C ARG A 98 5.63 19.15 1.27
N ALA A 99 5.99 18.96 2.53
CA ALA A 99 5.32 19.60 3.65
C ALA A 99 5.64 21.10 3.75
N ASP A 100 4.85 21.84 4.53
CA ASP A 100 5.00 23.30 4.70
C ASP A 100 6.35 23.69 5.31
N ASP A 101 6.95 22.81 6.11
CA ASP A 101 8.28 22.98 6.69
C ASP A 101 9.43 22.61 5.74
N GLY A 102 9.10 22.24 4.49
CA GLY A 102 10.05 21.85 3.46
C GLY A 102 10.53 20.41 3.52
N ARG A 103 10.15 19.62 4.52
CA ARG A 103 10.46 18.19 4.57
C ARG A 103 9.71 17.42 3.50
N LEU A 104 10.33 16.36 3.00
CA LEU A 104 9.75 15.48 2.02
C LEU A 104 9.29 14.18 2.67
N TYR A 105 8.17 13.62 2.18
CA TYR A 105 7.61 12.38 2.68
C TYR A 105 7.15 11.49 1.53
N ASN A 106 7.30 10.18 1.69
CA ASN A 106 6.52 9.22 0.95
C ASN A 106 5.11 9.22 1.56
N ALA A 107 4.15 9.80 0.86
CA ALA A 107 2.80 10.00 1.35
C ALA A 107 1.76 9.26 0.50
N TYR A 108 0.69 8.84 1.16
CA TYR A 108 -0.50 8.27 0.54
C TYR A 108 -1.71 9.11 0.91
N VAL A 109 -2.47 9.52 -0.09
CA VAL A 109 -3.62 10.40 0.09
C VAL A 109 -4.89 9.70 -0.33
N ALA A 110 -5.87 9.67 0.56
CA ALA A 110 -7.24 9.25 0.27
C ALA A 110 -8.08 10.49 -0.06
N CYS A 111 -8.45 10.66 -1.32
CA CYS A 111 -9.38 11.67 -1.79
C CYS A 111 -10.80 11.15 -1.60
N MET A 112 -11.62 11.86 -0.83
CA MET A 112 -12.96 11.44 -0.43
C MET A 112 -14.04 11.95 -1.41
N PRO A 113 -15.23 11.30 -1.47
CA PRO A 113 -16.34 11.74 -2.32
C PRO A 113 -16.91 13.12 -1.97
N ASP A 114 -16.73 13.60 -0.74
CA ASP A 114 -17.08 14.97 -0.34
C ASP A 114 -15.99 16.00 -0.67
N GLY A 115 -14.86 15.55 -1.23
CA GLY A 115 -13.71 16.37 -1.56
C GLY A 115 -12.74 16.62 -0.40
N SER A 116 -12.96 16.05 0.77
CA SER A 116 -11.94 16.02 1.83
C SER A 116 -10.79 15.09 1.47
N MET A 117 -9.64 15.25 2.11
CA MET A 117 -8.47 14.43 1.89
C MET A 117 -7.88 14.00 3.23
N HIS A 118 -7.45 12.73 3.32
CA HIS A 118 -6.72 12.18 4.46
C HIS A 118 -5.35 11.72 3.99
N THR A 119 -4.30 12.21 4.66
CA THR A 119 -2.90 11.94 4.29
C THR A 119 -2.24 11.05 5.32
N HIS A 120 -1.57 10.00 4.86
CA HIS A 120 -0.67 9.19 5.66
C HIS A 120 0.76 9.33 5.12
N ARG A 121 1.71 9.60 6.00
CA ARG A 121 3.14 9.62 5.69
C ARG A 121 3.75 8.30 6.13
N LYS A 122 4.49 7.65 5.24
CA LYS A 122 5.14 6.37 5.54
C LYS A 122 5.95 6.42 6.82
N LEU A 123 5.65 5.53 7.76
CA LEU A 123 6.28 5.51 9.08
C LEU A 123 7.74 5.04 9.00
N HIS A 124 8.05 4.17 8.04
CA HIS A 124 9.36 3.56 7.85
C HIS A 124 9.88 3.86 6.44
N ALA A 125 10.14 5.14 6.14
CA ALA A 125 10.65 5.57 4.84
C ALA A 125 12.14 5.20 4.68
N PHE A 126 12.49 4.65 3.53
CA PHE A 126 13.86 4.24 3.21
C PHE A 126 14.26 4.53 1.76
N GLU A 127 13.37 5.12 0.98
CA GLU A 127 13.54 5.30 -0.47
C GLU A 127 14.68 6.28 -0.80
N HIS A 128 14.86 7.30 0.04
CA HIS A 128 15.93 8.29 -0.16
C HIS A 128 16.26 9.02 1.15
N PRO A 129 17.55 9.41 1.39
CA PRO A 129 17.91 10.14 2.61
C PRO A 129 17.21 11.50 2.81
N ALA A 130 16.71 12.12 1.73
CA ALA A 130 15.94 13.36 1.80
C ALA A 130 14.46 13.14 2.15
N ILE A 131 13.97 11.90 2.16
CA ILE A 131 12.59 11.55 2.53
C ILE A 131 12.55 11.18 4.00
N SER A 132 11.74 11.91 4.76
CA SER A 132 11.55 11.70 6.19
C SER A 132 10.50 10.64 6.47
N SER A 133 10.63 9.94 7.60
CA SER A 133 9.57 9.08 8.12
C SER A 133 8.45 9.91 8.75
N GLY A 134 7.21 9.43 8.60
CA GLY A 134 6.04 9.95 9.32
C GLY A 134 6.07 9.57 10.80
N ASP A 135 5.18 10.17 11.57
CA ASP A 135 5.12 10.03 13.03
C ASP A 135 3.72 9.73 13.58
N ASN A 136 2.73 9.56 12.69
CA ASN A 136 1.34 9.36 13.07
C ASN A 136 0.68 8.23 12.27
N PHE A 137 -0.16 7.44 12.97
CA PHE A 137 -1.11 6.55 12.31
C PHE A 137 -2.28 7.34 11.77
N THR A 138 -2.80 6.94 10.61
CA THR A 138 -3.95 7.58 9.95
C THR A 138 -5.12 6.61 9.91
N VAL A 139 -6.20 6.97 10.61
CA VAL A 139 -7.50 6.28 10.57
C VAL A 139 -8.60 7.34 10.50
N PHE A 140 -9.56 7.19 9.60
CA PHE A 140 -10.61 8.17 9.36
C PHE A 140 -11.96 7.53 9.04
N ASP A 141 -13.03 8.27 9.28
CA ASP A 141 -14.39 7.85 8.98
C ASP A 141 -14.70 7.97 7.50
N THR A 142 -15.59 7.13 7.01
CA THR A 142 -16.11 7.20 5.65
C THR A 142 -17.64 7.38 5.63
N PRO A 143 -18.22 7.87 4.52
CA PRO A 143 -19.67 8.02 4.42
C PRO A 143 -20.43 6.67 4.43
N TRP A 144 -19.72 5.56 4.34
CA TRP A 144 -20.29 4.20 4.35
C TRP A 144 -20.35 3.57 5.75
N GLY A 145 -20.03 4.34 6.81
CA GLY A 145 -20.10 3.86 8.19
C GLY A 145 -18.97 2.93 8.61
N VAL A 146 -17.91 2.84 7.82
CA VAL A 146 -16.67 2.10 8.14
C VAL A 146 -15.49 3.06 8.27
N LYS A 147 -14.50 2.70 9.09
CA LYS A 147 -13.24 3.43 9.22
C LYS A 147 -12.17 2.81 8.35
N VAL A 148 -11.41 3.68 7.70
CA VAL A 148 -10.29 3.29 6.85
C VAL A 148 -8.98 3.68 7.51
N GLY A 149 -8.03 2.73 7.58
CA GLY A 149 -6.65 2.96 7.97
C GLY A 149 -5.70 2.84 6.77
N ILE A 150 -4.53 3.47 6.84
CA ILE A 150 -3.51 3.42 5.79
C ILE A 150 -2.18 2.97 6.39
N LEU A 151 -1.51 2.01 5.75
CA LEU A 151 -0.12 1.63 6.02
C LEU A 151 0.62 1.41 4.71
N ILE A 152 1.74 2.10 4.52
CA ILE A 152 2.47 2.10 3.25
C ILE A 152 3.58 1.04 3.29
N CYS A 153 3.49 0.03 2.42
CA CYS A 153 4.55 -0.92 2.12
C CYS A 153 5.20 -1.53 3.37
N TRP A 154 6.45 -1.18 3.69
CA TRP A 154 7.17 -1.70 4.85
C TRP A 154 6.42 -1.49 6.19
N ASP A 155 5.60 -0.46 6.31
CA ASP A 155 4.80 -0.28 7.53
C ASP A 155 3.94 -1.51 7.84
N ASN A 156 3.45 -2.22 6.80
CA ASN A 156 2.68 -3.45 6.95
C ASN A 156 3.52 -4.66 7.41
N ASN A 157 4.85 -4.61 7.27
CA ASN A 157 5.70 -5.71 7.72
C ASN A 157 5.83 -5.77 9.24
N LEU A 158 5.67 -4.63 9.93
CA LEU A 158 5.69 -4.57 11.39
C LEU A 158 4.29 -4.85 11.94
N VAL A 159 4.18 -5.90 12.75
CA VAL A 159 2.89 -6.36 13.31
C VAL A 159 2.24 -5.31 14.21
N GLU A 160 3.05 -4.52 14.89
CA GLU A 160 2.65 -3.43 15.78
C GLU A 160 1.86 -2.36 15.03
N ASN A 161 2.26 -2.01 13.80
CA ASN A 161 1.61 -0.98 13.02
C ASN A 161 0.20 -1.38 12.62
N ALA A 162 0.01 -2.61 12.13
CA ALA A 162 -1.31 -3.11 11.78
C ALA A 162 -2.21 -3.21 13.03
N ARG A 163 -1.63 -3.64 14.17
CA ARG A 163 -2.34 -3.70 15.44
C ARG A 163 -2.73 -2.31 15.94
N ALA A 164 -1.84 -1.32 15.88
CA ALA A 164 -2.13 0.05 16.28
C ALA A 164 -3.25 0.66 15.41
N THR A 165 -3.18 0.46 14.09
CA THR A 165 -4.20 0.93 13.16
C THR A 165 -5.58 0.32 13.45
N ALA A 166 -5.64 -0.99 13.74
CA ALA A 166 -6.88 -1.64 14.13
C ALA A 166 -7.42 -1.16 15.48
N LEU A 167 -6.54 -0.89 16.46
CA LEU A 167 -6.92 -0.33 17.77
C LEU A 167 -7.46 1.09 17.68
N LEU A 168 -7.06 1.86 16.67
CA LEU A 168 -7.64 3.16 16.34
C LEU A 168 -9.02 3.04 15.67
N GLY A 169 -9.46 1.81 15.39
CA GLY A 169 -10.81 1.49 14.92
C GLY A 169 -10.92 1.24 13.42
N ALA A 170 -9.83 1.02 12.71
CA ALA A 170 -9.89 0.68 11.29
C ALA A 170 -10.70 -0.61 11.05
N ASP A 171 -11.62 -0.56 10.09
CA ASP A 171 -12.38 -1.69 9.55
C ASP A 171 -11.74 -2.20 8.25
N ILE A 172 -11.15 -1.29 7.49
CA ILE A 172 -10.48 -1.54 6.22
C ILE A 172 -9.08 -0.95 6.29
N LEU A 173 -8.08 -1.73 5.91
CA LEU A 173 -6.69 -1.32 5.80
C LEU A 173 -6.31 -1.17 4.33
N LEU A 174 -5.95 0.04 3.91
CA LEU A 174 -5.30 0.28 2.63
C LEU A 174 -3.82 -0.02 2.76
N ALA A 175 -3.33 -0.95 1.95
CA ALA A 175 -1.96 -1.41 1.95
C ALA A 175 -1.30 -1.17 0.57
N PRO A 176 -0.99 0.08 0.21
CA PRO A 176 -0.27 0.40 -1.01
C PRO A 176 1.20 -0.02 -0.91
N HIS A 177 1.70 -0.67 -1.94
CA HIS A 177 3.04 -1.23 -1.98
C HIS A 177 3.76 -0.94 -3.30
N GLN A 178 5.09 -1.12 -3.27
CA GLN A 178 5.98 -1.31 -4.42
C GLN A 178 6.92 -2.47 -4.07
N THR A 179 6.39 -3.69 -4.04
CA THR A 179 7.10 -4.87 -3.53
C THR A 179 7.08 -6.03 -4.54
N GLY A 180 7.88 -7.05 -4.25
CA GLY A 180 8.10 -8.19 -5.12
C GLY A 180 9.31 -8.00 -6.03
N GLY A 181 9.91 -9.10 -6.45
CA GLY A 181 11.04 -9.11 -7.39
C GLY A 181 12.30 -8.37 -6.93
N THR A 182 12.45 -8.09 -5.64
CA THR A 182 13.60 -7.38 -5.07
C THR A 182 14.48 -8.31 -4.24
N ASP A 183 15.77 -7.99 -4.12
CA ASP A 183 16.64 -8.69 -3.17
C ASP A 183 16.39 -8.21 -1.74
N SER A 184 15.69 -9.04 -0.96
CA SER A 184 15.44 -8.75 0.45
C SER A 184 16.67 -8.97 1.34
N ARG A 185 17.79 -9.46 0.80
CA ARG A 185 19.02 -9.84 1.53
C ARG A 185 18.84 -10.94 2.57
N SER A 186 17.63 -11.45 2.72
CA SER A 186 17.34 -12.60 3.57
C SER A 186 17.50 -13.91 2.78
N PRO A 187 18.08 -14.98 3.36
CA PRO A 187 18.25 -16.26 2.68
C PRO A 187 16.93 -16.84 2.13
N HIS A 188 15.83 -16.61 2.84
CA HIS A 188 14.49 -17.07 2.49
C HIS A 188 13.51 -15.93 2.20
N GLY A 189 14.00 -14.72 1.94
CA GLY A 189 13.20 -13.58 1.54
C GLY A 189 12.92 -13.56 0.04
N MET A 190 12.34 -12.45 -0.43
CA MET A 190 12.11 -12.21 -1.86
C MET A 190 13.41 -12.33 -2.65
N LYS A 191 13.29 -12.74 -3.90
CA LYS A 191 14.38 -12.82 -4.87
C LYS A 191 14.05 -11.94 -6.07
N PRO A 192 15.09 -11.36 -6.72
CA PRO A 192 14.91 -10.60 -7.95
C PRO A 192 14.22 -11.41 -9.04
N VAL A 193 13.39 -10.73 -9.82
CA VAL A 193 12.90 -11.23 -11.10
C VAL A 193 13.76 -10.56 -12.20
N PRO A 194 14.38 -11.32 -13.13
CA PRO A 194 15.20 -10.73 -14.18
C PRO A 194 14.40 -9.77 -15.07
N LEU A 195 14.95 -8.59 -15.39
CA LEU A 195 14.33 -7.63 -16.32
C LEU A 195 14.06 -8.26 -17.69
N ALA A 196 14.98 -9.08 -18.21
CA ALA A 196 14.79 -9.80 -19.47
C ALA A 196 13.54 -10.70 -19.44
N LEU A 197 13.20 -11.30 -18.30
CA LEU A 197 11.98 -12.10 -18.18
C LEU A 197 10.72 -11.23 -18.28
N TRP A 198 10.76 -9.99 -17.75
CA TRP A 198 9.68 -9.03 -17.92
C TRP A 198 9.56 -8.56 -19.38
N GLU A 199 10.68 -8.24 -20.03
CA GLU A 199 10.71 -7.81 -21.44
C GLU A 199 10.17 -8.89 -22.38
N GLU A 200 10.51 -10.16 -22.10
CA GLU A 200 10.09 -11.34 -22.88
C GLU A 200 8.77 -11.98 -22.38
N ARG A 201 8.04 -11.36 -21.46
CA ARG A 201 6.88 -11.96 -20.77
C ARG A 201 5.80 -12.50 -21.70
N GLU A 202 5.63 -11.92 -22.88
CA GLU A 202 4.62 -12.37 -23.84
C GLU A 202 4.97 -13.74 -24.44
N THR A 203 6.26 -14.03 -24.57
CA THR A 203 6.78 -15.31 -25.11
C THR A 203 7.13 -16.31 -24.01
N ARG A 204 7.35 -15.83 -22.77
CA ARG A 204 7.74 -16.64 -21.58
C ARG A 204 6.66 -16.57 -20.48
N ARG A 205 5.38 -16.68 -20.86
CA ARG A 205 4.22 -16.49 -19.96
C ARG A 205 4.23 -17.42 -18.76
N GLU A 206 4.62 -18.67 -18.94
CA GLU A 206 4.68 -19.65 -17.85
C GLU A 206 5.75 -19.28 -16.82
N GLU A 207 6.93 -18.85 -17.28
CA GLU A 207 8.04 -18.48 -16.41
C GLU A 207 7.75 -17.21 -15.60
N ILE A 208 7.22 -16.16 -16.24
CA ILE A 208 6.85 -14.93 -15.52
C ILE A 208 5.72 -15.18 -14.53
N THR A 209 4.73 -16.01 -14.91
CA THR A 209 3.64 -16.41 -14.00
C THR A 209 4.18 -17.20 -12.81
N ALA A 210 5.10 -18.13 -13.02
CA ALA A 210 5.75 -18.89 -11.95
C ALA A 210 6.56 -17.95 -11.01
N ALA A 211 7.28 -16.98 -11.55
CA ALA A 211 8.02 -15.99 -10.77
C ALA A 211 7.08 -15.11 -9.90
N PHE A 212 5.95 -14.65 -10.47
CA PHE A 212 4.98 -13.81 -9.77
C PHE A 212 4.18 -14.57 -8.71
N LYS A 213 3.92 -15.86 -8.91
CA LYS A 213 3.29 -16.74 -7.92
C LYS A 213 4.25 -17.23 -6.85
N GLY A 214 5.52 -17.35 -7.19
CA GLY A 214 6.56 -17.96 -6.37
C GLY A 214 7.13 -17.06 -5.26
N PRO A 215 8.35 -17.42 -4.78
CA PRO A 215 9.00 -16.72 -3.65
C PRO A 215 9.31 -15.24 -3.90
N SER A 216 9.36 -14.80 -5.17
CA SER A 216 9.60 -13.40 -5.54
C SER A 216 8.34 -12.53 -5.41
N GLY A 217 7.15 -13.11 -5.36
CA GLY A 217 5.88 -12.41 -5.33
C GLY A 217 4.88 -12.99 -4.33
N ARG A 218 3.82 -13.64 -4.84
CA ARG A 218 2.68 -14.10 -4.03
C ARG A 218 3.06 -14.99 -2.86
N GLU A 219 3.94 -15.97 -3.06
CA GLU A 219 4.36 -16.88 -1.97
C GLU A 219 4.98 -16.13 -0.79
N TRP A 220 5.78 -15.08 -1.08
CA TRP A 220 6.33 -14.20 -0.06
C TRP A 220 5.23 -13.45 0.69
N LEU A 221 4.26 -12.88 -0.03
CA LEU A 221 3.13 -12.16 0.59
C LEU A 221 2.31 -13.08 1.51
N MET A 222 2.09 -14.33 1.11
CA MET A 222 1.31 -15.30 1.90
C MET A 222 1.95 -15.66 3.24
N ARG A 223 3.23 -15.36 3.46
CA ARG A 223 3.90 -15.61 4.75
C ARG A 223 3.48 -14.63 5.84
N TRP A 224 2.95 -13.46 5.47
CA TRP A 224 2.68 -12.40 6.46
C TRP A 224 1.42 -11.57 6.19
N LEU A 225 1.08 -11.26 4.94
CA LEU A 225 0.01 -10.32 4.60
C LEU A 225 -1.38 -10.78 5.08
N PRO A 226 -1.79 -12.06 4.91
CA PRO A 226 -3.08 -12.54 5.43
C PRO A 226 -3.21 -12.37 6.95
N ALA A 227 -2.12 -12.51 7.70
CA ALA A 227 -2.14 -12.32 9.14
C ALA A 227 -2.43 -10.86 9.54
N ARG A 228 -2.09 -9.87 8.70
CA ARG A 228 -2.44 -8.46 8.97
C ARG A 228 -3.96 -8.25 8.96
N ALA A 229 -4.67 -8.93 8.07
CA ALA A 229 -6.14 -8.92 8.06
C ALA A 229 -6.71 -9.78 9.21
N HIS A 230 -6.29 -11.04 9.29
CA HIS A 230 -6.82 -12.03 10.23
C HIS A 230 -6.65 -11.63 11.70
N ASP A 231 -5.42 -11.31 12.12
CA ASP A 231 -5.11 -11.03 13.53
C ASP A 231 -5.77 -9.74 14.03
N ASN A 232 -6.12 -8.86 13.11
CA ASN A 232 -6.71 -7.57 13.40
C ASN A 232 -8.21 -7.49 13.11
N GLY A 233 -8.77 -8.49 12.41
CA GLY A 233 -10.18 -8.55 12.05
C GLY A 233 -10.60 -7.38 11.17
N VAL A 234 -9.80 -7.07 10.14
CA VAL A 234 -10.02 -5.99 9.19
C VAL A 234 -10.03 -6.53 7.75
N PHE A 235 -10.74 -5.86 6.85
CA PHE A 235 -10.48 -6.06 5.42
C PHE A 235 -9.13 -5.43 5.07
N LEU A 236 -8.44 -5.99 4.05
CA LEU A 236 -7.17 -5.45 3.58
C LEU A 236 -7.18 -5.34 2.06
N LEU A 237 -6.90 -4.14 1.54
CA LEU A 237 -6.78 -3.86 0.12
C LEU A 237 -5.30 -3.66 -0.22
N PHE A 238 -4.70 -4.65 -0.87
CA PHE A 238 -3.31 -4.63 -1.28
C PHE A 238 -3.22 -4.18 -2.74
N SER A 239 -2.71 -2.98 -2.97
CA SER A 239 -2.36 -2.44 -4.30
C SER A 239 -0.85 -2.39 -4.46
N ASN A 240 -0.34 -2.73 -5.65
CA ASN A 240 1.09 -2.89 -5.85
C ASN A 240 1.54 -2.44 -7.24
N GLY A 241 2.81 -2.06 -7.38
CA GLY A 241 3.42 -1.92 -8.71
C GLY A 241 3.52 -3.26 -9.44
N VAL A 242 3.47 -3.23 -10.77
CA VAL A 242 3.74 -4.39 -11.63
C VAL A 242 4.69 -3.97 -12.74
N GLY A 243 5.63 -4.85 -13.09
CA GLY A 243 6.56 -4.61 -14.19
C GLY A 243 7.84 -3.90 -13.82
N ALA A 244 8.59 -3.50 -14.84
CA ALA A 244 9.88 -2.86 -14.66
C ALA A 244 9.74 -1.53 -13.91
N ASP A 245 10.53 -1.39 -12.85
CA ASP A 245 10.64 -0.22 -11.99
C ASP A 245 12.13 0.02 -11.75
N ASP A 246 12.76 0.78 -12.66
CA ASP A 246 14.20 1.00 -12.78
C ASP A 246 14.95 -0.34 -13.03
N ASP A 247 15.74 -0.83 -12.08
CA ASP A 247 16.51 -2.08 -12.20
C ASP A 247 15.83 -3.29 -11.51
N GLU A 248 14.60 -3.14 -11.04
CA GLU A 248 13.81 -4.21 -10.43
C GLU A 248 12.50 -4.47 -11.22
N VAL A 249 11.90 -5.64 -10.99
CA VAL A 249 10.59 -5.98 -11.55
C VAL A 249 9.61 -6.16 -10.39
N ARG A 250 8.58 -5.31 -10.31
CA ARG A 250 7.48 -5.45 -9.35
C ARG A 250 6.55 -6.58 -9.79
N THR A 251 6.11 -7.39 -8.85
CA THR A 251 5.36 -8.61 -9.17
C THR A 251 3.84 -8.44 -9.16
N GLY A 252 3.34 -7.21 -8.98
CA GLY A 252 1.90 -7.00 -8.90
C GLY A 252 1.28 -7.70 -7.69
N ASN A 253 0.45 -8.71 -7.95
CA ASN A 253 -0.28 -9.46 -6.93
C ASN A 253 -1.31 -8.62 -6.18
N ALA A 254 -1.97 -7.64 -6.86
CA ALA A 254 -3.07 -6.92 -6.24
C ALA A 254 -4.10 -7.90 -5.69
N MET A 255 -4.57 -7.67 -4.44
CA MET A 255 -5.49 -8.58 -3.78
C MET A 255 -6.37 -7.89 -2.74
N ILE A 256 -7.49 -8.51 -2.45
CA ILE A 256 -8.45 -8.11 -1.43
C ILE A 256 -8.60 -9.27 -0.45
N LEU A 257 -8.39 -9.01 0.84
CA LEU A 257 -8.55 -9.99 1.91
C LEU A 257 -9.69 -9.59 2.84
N ASP A 258 -10.39 -10.60 3.36
CA ASP A 258 -11.42 -10.42 4.36
C ASP A 258 -10.88 -10.46 5.81
N PRO A 259 -11.72 -10.16 6.83
CA PRO A 259 -11.29 -10.15 8.24
C PRO A 259 -10.84 -11.51 8.80
N TYR A 260 -10.96 -12.57 8.04
CA TYR A 260 -10.45 -13.90 8.37
C TYR A 260 -9.13 -14.22 7.64
N GLY A 261 -8.55 -13.25 6.92
CA GLY A 261 -7.33 -13.43 6.14
C GLY A 261 -7.54 -14.27 4.87
N ARG A 262 -8.78 -14.51 4.46
CA ARG A 262 -9.08 -15.23 3.21
C ARG A 262 -8.96 -14.25 2.04
N ILE A 263 -8.40 -14.72 0.94
CA ILE A 263 -8.35 -13.93 -0.30
C ILE A 263 -9.73 -13.97 -0.94
N VAL A 264 -10.35 -12.79 -1.09
CA VAL A 264 -11.65 -12.63 -1.75
C VAL A 264 -11.48 -12.52 -3.25
N ASN A 265 -10.48 -11.75 -3.70
CA ASN A 265 -10.08 -11.63 -5.10
C ASN A 265 -8.60 -11.29 -5.20
N GLU A 266 -7.91 -11.76 -6.23
CA GLU A 266 -6.50 -11.48 -6.49
C GLU A 266 -6.15 -11.60 -7.97
N THR A 267 -5.00 -11.03 -8.37
CA THR A 267 -4.40 -11.25 -9.68
C THR A 267 -2.89 -11.49 -9.53
N TRP A 268 -2.33 -12.25 -10.47
CA TRP A 268 -0.88 -12.43 -10.66
C TRP A 268 -0.48 -12.21 -12.11
N ALA A 269 -1.33 -11.52 -12.87
CA ALA A 269 -1.06 -11.19 -14.26
C ALA A 269 0.16 -10.27 -14.37
N ALA A 270 1.01 -10.53 -15.37
CA ALA A 270 2.17 -9.69 -15.67
C ALA A 270 1.77 -8.48 -16.54
N GLU A 271 0.76 -7.75 -16.09
CA GLU A 271 0.15 -6.60 -16.77
C GLU A 271 -0.55 -5.67 -15.79
N ASP A 272 -0.95 -4.49 -16.25
CA ASP A 272 -1.80 -3.58 -15.51
C ASP A 272 -3.18 -4.22 -15.30
N ALA A 273 -3.67 -4.24 -14.05
CA ALA A 273 -4.92 -4.89 -13.71
C ALA A 273 -5.59 -4.26 -12.48
N MET A 274 -6.90 -4.42 -12.40
CA MET A 274 -7.71 -4.11 -11.23
C MET A 274 -8.45 -5.35 -10.77
N VAL A 275 -8.44 -5.63 -9.48
CA VAL A 275 -9.31 -6.62 -8.84
C VAL A 275 -10.34 -5.90 -7.99
N SER A 276 -11.60 -6.32 -8.07
CA SER A 276 -12.69 -5.76 -7.27
C SER A 276 -13.46 -6.86 -6.53
N ALA A 277 -14.06 -6.50 -5.38
CA ALA A 277 -14.89 -7.41 -4.59
C ALA A 277 -15.92 -6.65 -3.77
N GLU A 278 -17.06 -7.31 -3.52
CA GLU A 278 -18.00 -6.93 -2.47
C GLU A 278 -17.40 -7.30 -1.10
N LEU A 279 -17.34 -6.34 -0.19
CA LEU A 279 -16.93 -6.52 1.19
C LEU A 279 -18.19 -6.72 2.04
N ASP A 280 -18.43 -7.94 2.50
CA ASP A 280 -19.52 -8.24 3.45
C ASP A 280 -19.14 -7.71 4.84
N LEU A 281 -19.65 -6.54 5.21
CA LEU A 281 -19.32 -5.86 6.46
C LEU A 281 -19.77 -6.63 7.70
N SER A 282 -20.71 -7.57 7.56
CA SER A 282 -21.14 -8.42 8.68
C SER A 282 -20.02 -9.31 9.22
N LEU A 283 -18.99 -9.60 8.41
CA LEU A 283 -17.82 -10.38 8.79
C LEU A 283 -16.96 -9.68 9.86
N LEU A 284 -17.06 -8.36 10.01
CA LEU A 284 -16.25 -7.60 10.96
C LEU A 284 -16.58 -7.94 12.41
N ALA A 285 -17.86 -7.94 12.78
CA ALA A 285 -18.31 -7.99 14.17
C ALA A 285 -17.81 -9.22 14.95
N MET A 286 -17.84 -10.40 14.33
CA MET A 286 -17.50 -11.68 14.96
C MET A 286 -16.16 -12.26 14.46
N SER A 287 -15.37 -11.47 13.72
CA SER A 287 -14.06 -11.93 13.25
C SER A 287 -13.15 -12.35 14.40
N THR A 288 -12.34 -13.36 14.16
CA THR A 288 -11.41 -13.94 15.15
C THR A 288 -10.47 -12.85 15.69
N GLY A 289 -9.92 -12.01 14.82
CA GLY A 289 -9.01 -10.94 15.22
C GLY A 289 -9.65 -9.92 16.16
N ARG A 290 -10.89 -9.48 15.90
CA ARG A 290 -11.60 -8.56 16.80
C ARG A 290 -11.88 -9.20 18.17
N ARG A 291 -12.26 -10.46 18.20
CA ARG A 291 -12.43 -11.18 19.47
C ARG A 291 -11.12 -11.25 20.26
N TRP A 292 -9.99 -11.47 19.60
CA TRP A 292 -8.67 -11.45 20.24
C TRP A 292 -8.27 -10.06 20.74
N ILE A 293 -8.58 -9.01 19.98
CA ILE A 293 -8.36 -7.63 20.42
C ILE A 293 -9.10 -7.34 21.73
N HIS A 294 -10.33 -7.79 21.88
CA HIS A 294 -11.08 -7.64 23.13
C HIS A 294 -10.49 -8.44 24.30
N GLY A 295 -9.77 -9.52 24.02
CA GLY A 295 -9.08 -10.35 25.04
C GLY A 295 -7.66 -9.85 25.38
N ARG A 296 -7.21 -8.72 24.87
CA ARG A 296 -5.85 -8.19 25.12
C ARG A 296 -5.62 -7.88 26.60
N ARG A 297 -4.37 -8.06 27.03
CA ARG A 297 -3.87 -7.73 28.36
C ARG A 297 -2.83 -6.58 28.26
N PRO A 298 -3.28 -5.30 28.10
CA PRO A 298 -2.36 -4.17 27.92
C PRO A 298 -1.32 -4.01 29.04
N ASP A 299 -1.67 -4.46 30.26
CA ASP A 299 -0.78 -4.50 31.42
C ASP A 299 0.50 -5.34 31.20
N LEU A 300 0.48 -6.29 30.26
CA LEU A 300 1.63 -7.15 29.92
C LEU A 300 2.47 -6.60 28.77
N TYR A 301 2.02 -5.59 28.05
CA TYR A 301 2.61 -5.19 26.76
C TYR A 301 3.57 -3.99 26.87
N GLN A 302 3.96 -3.58 28.06
CA GLN A 302 4.92 -2.48 28.25
C GLN A 302 6.24 -2.72 27.54
N ILE A 303 6.66 -3.98 27.41
CA ILE A 303 7.90 -4.34 26.68
C ILE A 303 7.89 -3.89 25.21
N LEU A 304 6.72 -3.77 24.56
CA LEU A 304 6.61 -3.34 23.17
C LEU A 304 6.92 -1.84 23.00
N THR A 305 6.86 -1.07 24.08
CA THR A 305 7.13 0.38 24.04
C THR A 305 8.49 0.76 24.62
N GLN A 306 9.26 -0.23 25.08
CA GLN A 306 10.60 -0.02 25.64
C GLN A 306 11.65 -0.28 24.57
N PRO A 307 12.54 0.70 24.29
CA PRO A 307 13.66 0.48 23.40
C PRO A 307 14.53 -0.68 23.89
N GLN A 308 14.88 -1.58 22.98
CA GLN A 308 15.73 -2.74 23.27
C GLN A 308 17.21 -2.43 23.00
N GLY A 309 17.50 -1.26 22.39
CA GLY A 309 18.85 -0.79 22.11
C GLY A 309 19.49 -1.31 20.82
N TYR A 310 18.74 -2.06 20.02
CA TYR A 310 19.19 -2.56 18.72
C TYR A 310 18.30 -2.10 17.55
N GLU A 311 17.32 -1.23 17.83
CA GLU A 311 16.48 -0.63 16.80
C GLU A 311 17.33 0.20 15.83
N ARG A 312 16.96 0.13 14.56
CA ARG A 312 17.63 0.87 13.48
C ARG A 312 16.61 1.72 12.74
N ASP A 313 17.07 2.81 12.15
CA ASP A 313 16.29 3.53 11.16
C ASP A 313 15.98 2.63 9.94
N ALA A 314 14.94 3.00 9.17
CA ALA A 314 14.45 2.17 8.09
C ALA A 314 15.50 1.96 6.97
N ILE A 315 16.35 2.96 6.68
CA ILE A 315 17.42 2.86 5.68
C ILE A 315 18.45 1.83 6.15
N SER A 316 18.93 1.97 7.38
CA SER A 316 19.90 1.05 7.97
C SER A 316 19.34 -0.38 8.07
N ALA A 317 18.07 -0.53 8.48
CA ALA A 317 17.42 -1.84 8.57
C ALA A 317 17.28 -2.49 7.20
N ARG A 318 16.97 -1.71 6.14
CA ARG A 318 16.77 -2.22 4.77
C ARG A 318 18.07 -2.59 4.07
N PHE A 319 19.13 -1.79 4.24
CA PHE A 319 20.34 -1.88 3.42
C PHE A 319 21.56 -2.42 4.14
N SER A 320 21.54 -2.59 5.46
CA SER A 320 22.66 -3.17 6.20
C SER A 320 22.85 -4.65 5.86
N ASN A 321 24.10 -5.04 5.59
CA ASN A 321 24.50 -6.44 5.46
C ASN A 321 24.90 -7.06 6.81
N VAL A 322 24.92 -6.27 7.87
CA VAL A 322 25.28 -6.72 9.21
C VAL A 322 24.02 -7.30 9.89
N PRO A 323 24.05 -8.58 10.28
CA PRO A 323 22.96 -9.15 11.07
C PRO A 323 22.70 -8.29 12.31
N PRO A 324 21.42 -8.13 12.72
CA PRO A 324 21.15 -7.46 13.98
C PRO A 324 21.83 -8.23 15.11
N SER A 325 22.66 -7.55 15.89
CA SER A 325 23.17 -8.09 17.16
C SER A 325 22.03 -8.04 18.18
N ARG A 326 21.82 -9.13 18.88
CA ARG A 326 20.96 -9.16 20.07
C ARG A 326 21.71 -8.60 21.26
#